data_c37be780a42eb66ae99912d596a0027c
#
_entry.id   c37be780a42eb66ae99912d596a0027c
#
_cell.length_a   1.000
_cell.length_b   1.000
_cell.length_c   1.000
_cell.angle_alpha   90.00
_cell.angle_beta   90.00
_cell.angle_gamma   90.00
#
_symmetry.space_group_name_H-M   'P 1'
#
loop_
_entity.id
_entity.type
_entity.pdbx_description
1 polymer ?
#
loop_
_entity_poly.entity_id
_entity_poly.type
_entity_poly.pdbx_seq_one_letter_code
_entity_poly.pdbx_strand_id
1 'polypeptide(L)'
;IRFSETGENKCLTLNGIINYFQDCSTFQSEDIGVGMKFLEERHQVWVLSAWQIVVERYPKLCEKVTISTWPYEFKHFLGKRNFAMEDERGNKVAYANALWTFLDLNTGHPVNVDETQIKAYVLEEKLDMEYAPRKIRMPKDYKEFPSFQVKVHHLDTNHHVNNGQYVLMAQEYIPADFAVKQMRAEYKSQAVLDSVIIPKVHEDEENGIYTVSLDSPDGETYAIVEFR
;
A
#
# COMPACT_ATOMS: atom_id res chain seq x y z
N ILE A 1 -15.57 -6.19 11.24
CA ILE A 1 -15.01 -6.96 10.10
C ILE A 1 -16.16 -7.68 9.40
N ARG A 2 -16.32 -7.42 8.09
CA ARG A 2 -17.40 -7.97 7.25
C ARG A 2 -16.98 -9.30 6.63
N PHE A 3 -17.97 -10.13 6.29
CA PHE A 3 -17.73 -11.43 5.65
C PHE A 3 -16.93 -11.32 4.34
N SER A 4 -17.22 -10.30 3.52
CA SER A 4 -16.55 -10.04 2.24
C SER A 4 -15.08 -9.67 2.34
N GLU A 5 -14.57 -9.42 3.53
CA GLU A 5 -13.20 -9.00 3.82
C GLU A 5 -12.35 -10.11 4.45
N THR A 6 -12.97 -11.27 4.70
CA THR A 6 -12.33 -12.40 5.39
C THR A 6 -11.86 -13.48 4.43
N GLY A 7 -10.74 -14.10 4.76
CA GLY A 7 -10.25 -15.31 4.09
C GLY A 7 -10.90 -16.59 4.64
N GLU A 8 -10.43 -17.75 4.17
CA GLU A 8 -10.92 -19.08 4.57
C GLU A 8 -10.80 -19.32 6.08
N ASN A 9 -9.80 -18.73 6.72
CA ASN A 9 -9.58 -18.77 8.16
C ASN A 9 -10.55 -17.90 8.97
N LYS A 10 -11.51 -17.23 8.32
CA LYS A 10 -12.49 -16.29 8.90
C LYS A 10 -11.85 -15.07 9.59
N CYS A 11 -10.63 -14.75 9.25
CA CYS A 11 -9.95 -13.53 9.67
C CYS A 11 -9.90 -12.51 8.53
N LEU A 12 -9.80 -11.22 8.89
CA LEU A 12 -9.53 -10.15 7.93
C LEU A 12 -8.31 -10.49 7.08
N THR A 13 -8.39 -10.26 5.78
CA THR A 13 -7.25 -10.48 4.88
C THR A 13 -6.25 -9.33 4.95
N LEU A 14 -5.01 -9.56 4.51
CA LEU A 14 -4.01 -8.48 4.37
C LEU A 14 -4.53 -7.37 3.45
N ASN A 15 -5.17 -7.73 2.34
CA ASN A 15 -5.78 -6.75 1.44
C ASN A 15 -6.92 -5.97 2.12
N GLY A 16 -7.69 -6.61 3.00
CA GLY A 16 -8.68 -5.93 3.82
C GLY A 16 -8.05 -4.86 4.72
N ILE A 17 -6.90 -5.14 5.35
CA ILE A 17 -6.15 -4.16 6.14
C ILE A 17 -5.71 -2.97 5.26
N ILE A 18 -5.17 -3.25 4.06
CA ILE A 18 -4.75 -2.22 3.10
C ILE A 18 -5.93 -1.32 2.73
N ASN A 19 -7.09 -1.91 2.40
CA ASN A 19 -8.28 -1.16 2.02
C ASN A 19 -8.75 -0.25 3.15
N TYR A 20 -8.84 -0.74 4.39
CA TYR A 20 -9.18 0.09 5.55
C TYR A 20 -8.25 1.27 5.74
N PHE A 21 -6.95 1.07 5.57
CA PHE A 21 -5.97 2.16 5.71
C PHE A 21 -6.08 3.17 4.56
N GLN A 22 -6.25 2.72 3.33
CA GLN A 22 -6.45 3.62 2.18
C GLN A 22 -7.75 4.43 2.33
N ASP A 23 -8.86 3.76 2.64
CA ASP A 23 -10.16 4.41 2.84
C ASP A 23 -10.09 5.46 3.95
N CYS A 24 -9.50 5.12 5.10
CA CYS A 24 -9.35 6.04 6.22
C CYS A 24 -8.57 7.30 5.82
N SER A 25 -7.49 7.18 5.05
CA SER A 25 -6.72 8.34 4.58
C SER A 25 -7.49 9.17 3.54
N THR A 26 -8.25 8.53 2.68
CA THR A 26 -9.10 9.20 1.68
C THR A 26 -10.20 9.99 2.39
N PHE A 27 -10.92 9.37 3.32
CA PHE A 27 -11.98 10.03 4.09
C PHE A 27 -11.44 11.23 4.89
N GLN A 28 -10.29 11.10 5.53
CA GLN A 28 -9.68 12.23 6.22
C GLN A 28 -9.42 13.40 5.27
N SER A 29 -8.89 13.13 4.07
CA SER A 29 -8.60 14.19 3.09
C SER A 29 -9.87 14.88 2.59
N GLU A 30 -10.96 14.12 2.38
CA GLU A 30 -12.28 14.65 2.03
C GLU A 30 -12.85 15.53 3.16
N ASP A 31 -12.82 15.02 4.39
CA ASP A 31 -13.38 15.71 5.57
C ASP A 31 -12.72 17.07 5.84
N ILE A 32 -11.41 17.19 5.59
CA ILE A 32 -10.65 18.43 5.77
C ILE A 32 -10.62 19.31 4.51
N GLY A 33 -11.32 18.92 3.44
CA GLY A 33 -11.51 19.73 2.22
C GLY A 33 -10.33 19.78 1.24
N VAL A 34 -9.38 18.85 1.35
CA VAL A 34 -8.25 18.69 0.40
C VAL A 34 -8.26 17.33 -0.32
N GLY A 35 -9.45 16.76 -0.46
CA GLY A 35 -9.68 15.47 -1.09
C GLY A 35 -9.65 15.52 -2.62
N MET A 36 -10.28 14.53 -3.25
CA MET A 36 -10.17 14.28 -4.70
C MET A 36 -10.55 15.49 -5.54
N LYS A 37 -11.71 16.10 -5.27
CA LYS A 37 -12.16 17.28 -6.04
C LYS A 37 -11.19 18.47 -5.95
N PHE A 38 -10.66 18.73 -4.76
CA PHE A 38 -9.67 19.79 -4.54
C PHE A 38 -8.39 19.54 -5.36
N LEU A 39 -7.95 18.28 -5.44
CA LEU A 39 -6.76 17.88 -6.20
C LEU A 39 -7.01 17.94 -7.72
N GLU A 40 -8.16 17.44 -8.18
CA GLU A 40 -8.58 17.50 -9.60
C GLU A 40 -8.59 18.92 -10.14
N GLU A 41 -9.21 19.87 -9.42
CA GLU A 41 -9.27 21.30 -9.79
C GLU A 41 -7.88 21.94 -9.94
N ARG A 42 -6.84 21.34 -9.34
CA ARG A 42 -5.45 21.80 -9.38
C ARG A 42 -4.55 20.96 -10.26
N HIS A 43 -5.11 19.95 -10.93
CA HIS A 43 -4.36 18.96 -11.70
C HIS A 43 -3.23 18.32 -10.88
N GLN A 44 -3.51 17.96 -9.64
CA GLN A 44 -2.56 17.38 -8.69
C GLN A 44 -3.05 16.03 -8.19
N VAL A 45 -2.12 15.20 -7.74
CA VAL A 45 -2.47 13.89 -7.17
C VAL A 45 -1.43 13.44 -6.14
N TRP A 46 -1.89 12.75 -5.11
CA TRP A 46 -1.05 11.97 -4.23
C TRP A 46 -0.92 10.54 -4.75
N VAL A 47 0.30 10.11 -5.03
CA VAL A 47 0.60 8.74 -5.46
C VAL A 47 1.32 8.01 -4.34
N LEU A 48 0.80 6.87 -3.95
CA LEU A 48 1.44 6.01 -2.95
C LEU A 48 2.72 5.42 -3.54
N SER A 49 3.84 5.67 -2.87
CA SER A 49 5.17 5.23 -3.32
C SER A 49 5.67 4.01 -2.55
N ALA A 50 5.24 3.86 -1.30
CA ALA A 50 5.61 2.70 -0.49
C ALA A 50 4.66 2.48 0.69
N TRP A 51 4.52 1.21 1.03
CA TRP A 51 3.91 0.71 2.26
C TRP A 51 4.91 -0.05 3.11
N GLN A 52 4.75 0.07 4.42
CA GLN A 52 5.19 -0.91 5.42
C GLN A 52 4.01 -1.15 6.33
N ILE A 53 3.50 -2.36 6.36
CA ILE A 53 2.37 -2.77 7.20
C ILE A 53 2.85 -3.90 8.12
N VAL A 54 2.70 -3.72 9.42
CA VAL A 54 2.97 -4.73 10.44
C VAL A 54 1.65 -5.26 10.96
N VAL A 55 1.53 -6.57 11.07
CA VAL A 55 0.32 -7.26 11.55
C VAL A 55 0.67 -8.08 12.79
N GLU A 56 0.20 -7.61 13.93
CA GLU A 56 0.34 -8.33 15.21
C GLU A 56 -0.61 -9.53 15.26
N ARG A 57 -1.84 -9.32 14.79
CA ARG A 57 -2.84 -10.36 14.57
C ARG A 57 -3.87 -9.93 13.55
N TYR A 58 -4.48 -10.87 12.89
CA TYR A 58 -5.59 -10.64 11.97
C TYR A 58 -6.92 -10.66 12.74
N PRO A 59 -7.71 -9.55 12.71
CA PRO A 59 -9.04 -9.51 13.33
C PRO A 59 -10.00 -10.55 12.75
N LYS A 60 -10.89 -11.08 13.60
CA LYS A 60 -11.85 -12.11 13.19
C LYS A 60 -13.11 -11.51 12.59
N LEU A 61 -13.84 -12.32 11.84
CA LEU A 61 -15.19 -11.98 11.38
C LEU A 61 -16.05 -11.45 12.54
N CYS A 62 -16.80 -10.37 12.28
CA CYS A 62 -17.65 -9.64 13.23
C CYS A 62 -16.90 -8.91 14.35
N GLU A 63 -15.58 -9.00 14.43
CA GLU A 63 -14.79 -8.19 15.37
C GLU A 63 -14.90 -6.72 15.01
N LYS A 64 -15.02 -5.85 16.01
CA LYS A 64 -15.01 -4.40 15.83
C LYS A 64 -13.59 -3.89 15.96
N VAL A 65 -13.22 -3.01 15.05
CA VAL A 65 -11.91 -2.37 15.03
C VAL A 65 -12.08 -0.87 14.82
N THR A 66 -11.16 -0.10 15.37
CA THR A 66 -11.02 1.34 15.11
C THR A 66 -9.83 1.55 14.19
N ILE A 67 -10.02 2.34 13.12
CA ILE A 67 -8.96 2.70 12.19
C ILE A 67 -8.60 4.15 12.40
N SER A 68 -7.31 4.43 12.55
CA SER A 68 -6.77 5.78 12.71
C SER A 68 -5.68 6.04 11.69
N THR A 69 -5.55 7.29 11.25
CA THR A 69 -4.48 7.74 10.35
C THR A 69 -4.09 9.17 10.63
N TRP A 70 -2.82 9.48 10.52
CA TRP A 70 -2.30 10.84 10.68
C TRP A 70 -1.02 11.06 9.88
N PRO A 71 -0.85 12.21 9.21
CA PRO A 71 0.43 12.59 8.63
C PRO A 71 1.37 13.03 9.77
N TYR A 72 2.66 12.69 9.63
CA TYR A 72 3.66 13.14 10.59
C TYR A 72 4.77 13.98 9.95
N GLU A 73 4.88 14.00 8.63
CA GLU A 73 5.88 14.80 7.92
C GLU A 73 5.42 15.14 6.50
N PHE A 74 5.57 16.41 6.11
CA PHE A 74 5.62 16.81 4.71
C PHE A 74 7.01 17.42 4.42
N LYS A 75 7.66 16.93 3.36
CA LYS A 75 8.98 17.40 2.96
C LYS A 75 9.09 17.44 1.44
N HIS A 76 9.23 18.66 0.89
CA HIS A 76 9.22 18.88 -0.57
C HIS A 76 7.94 18.30 -1.19
N PHE A 77 8.09 17.27 -2.02
CA PHE A 77 7.01 16.56 -2.69
C PHE A 77 6.57 15.26 -1.98
N LEU A 78 7.08 15.01 -0.78
CA LEU A 78 6.80 13.79 -0.03
C LEU A 78 5.89 14.06 1.16
N GLY A 79 4.90 13.18 1.33
CA GLY A 79 4.07 13.08 2.52
C GLY A 79 4.28 11.73 3.20
N LYS A 80 4.48 11.73 4.53
CA LYS A 80 4.59 10.52 5.32
C LYS A 80 3.45 10.45 6.31
N ARG A 81 2.87 9.25 6.44
CA ARG A 81 1.66 9.03 7.19
C ARG A 81 1.71 7.71 7.94
N ASN A 82 1.25 7.70 9.16
CA ASN A 82 1.03 6.48 9.92
C ASN A 82 -0.45 6.09 9.95
N PHE A 83 -0.67 4.80 10.25
CA PHE A 83 -1.98 4.18 10.41
C PHE A 83 -1.94 3.24 11.60
N ALA A 84 -3.07 3.09 12.27
CA ALA A 84 -3.26 2.08 13.29
C ALA A 84 -4.65 1.45 13.12
N MET A 85 -4.71 0.14 13.39
CA MET A 85 -5.94 -0.61 13.55
C MET A 85 -5.95 -1.16 14.97
N GLU A 86 -6.94 -0.82 15.74
CA GLU A 86 -7.06 -1.18 17.16
C GLU A 86 -8.33 -1.99 17.42
N ASP A 87 -8.25 -2.95 18.33
CA ASP A 87 -9.41 -3.70 18.81
C ASP A 87 -10.26 -2.87 19.80
N GLU A 88 -11.38 -3.41 20.27
CA GLU A 88 -12.26 -2.73 21.23
C GLU A 88 -11.60 -2.44 22.59
N ARG A 89 -10.44 -3.02 22.85
CA ARG A 89 -9.64 -2.78 24.08
C ARG A 89 -8.53 -1.75 23.87
N GLY A 90 -8.40 -1.22 22.65
CA GLY A 90 -7.33 -0.30 22.29
C GLY A 90 -5.97 -0.96 22.02
N ASN A 91 -5.93 -2.30 21.86
CA ASN A 91 -4.68 -2.96 21.46
C ASN A 91 -4.49 -2.81 19.95
N LYS A 92 -3.31 -2.39 19.52
CA LYS A 92 -2.95 -2.37 18.10
C LYS A 92 -2.89 -3.78 17.55
N VAL A 93 -3.68 -4.06 16.52
CA VAL A 93 -3.71 -5.36 15.82
C VAL A 93 -2.97 -5.30 14.49
N ALA A 94 -2.91 -4.11 13.88
CA ALA A 94 -2.05 -3.80 12.74
C ALA A 94 -1.69 -2.32 12.77
N TYR A 95 -0.55 -1.97 12.17
CA TYR A 95 -0.14 -0.58 12.02
C TYR A 95 0.76 -0.42 10.80
N ALA A 96 0.88 0.82 10.32
CA ALA A 96 1.59 1.04 9.07
C ALA A 96 2.28 2.40 8.98
N ASN A 97 3.26 2.43 8.10
CA ASN A 97 3.87 3.63 7.56
C ASN A 97 3.67 3.66 6.04
N ALA A 98 3.22 4.79 5.51
CA ALA A 98 3.07 5.04 4.09
C ALA A 98 3.88 6.25 3.64
N LEU A 99 4.47 6.15 2.47
CA LEU A 99 5.14 7.23 1.78
C LEU A 99 4.37 7.60 0.52
N TRP A 100 3.99 8.86 0.42
CA TRP A 100 3.26 9.41 -0.71
C TRP A 100 4.12 10.43 -1.46
N THR A 101 3.96 10.47 -2.77
CA THR A 101 4.59 11.46 -3.64
C THR A 101 3.51 12.35 -4.24
N PHE A 102 3.70 13.66 -4.14
CA PHE A 102 2.80 14.66 -4.69
C PHE A 102 3.23 15.02 -6.12
N LEU A 103 2.32 14.84 -7.07
CA LEU A 103 2.59 15.02 -8.50
C LEU A 103 1.68 16.09 -9.10
N ASP A 104 2.19 16.79 -10.10
CA ASP A 104 1.41 17.59 -11.05
C ASP A 104 1.03 16.71 -12.24
N LEU A 105 -0.26 16.61 -12.54
CA LEU A 105 -0.79 15.76 -13.61
C LEU A 105 -0.51 16.29 -15.03
N ASN A 106 -0.27 17.61 -15.18
CA ASN A 106 0.05 18.18 -16.48
C ASN A 106 1.48 17.85 -16.92
N THR A 107 2.39 17.79 -15.93
CA THR A 107 3.81 17.53 -16.20
C THR A 107 4.23 16.09 -15.92
N GLY A 108 3.45 15.36 -15.11
CA GLY A 108 3.80 14.02 -14.61
C GLY A 108 4.97 14.02 -13.62
N HIS A 109 5.39 15.20 -13.13
CA HIS A 109 6.55 15.31 -12.24
C HIS A 109 6.18 15.63 -10.79
N PRO A 110 7.03 15.24 -9.82
CA PRO A 110 6.89 15.65 -8.43
C PRO A 110 6.92 17.16 -8.27
N VAL A 111 5.98 17.71 -7.50
CA VAL A 111 5.91 19.12 -7.15
C VAL A 111 5.83 19.30 -5.63
N ASN A 112 6.38 20.41 -5.12
CA ASN A 112 6.33 20.68 -3.69
C ASN A 112 4.88 20.77 -3.21
N VAL A 113 4.62 20.16 -2.06
CA VAL A 113 3.33 20.29 -1.38
C VAL A 113 3.10 21.75 -1.02
N ASP A 114 1.97 22.29 -1.45
CA ASP A 114 1.65 23.68 -1.18
C ASP A 114 1.21 23.93 0.28
N GLU A 115 1.27 25.19 0.70
CA GLU A 115 0.90 25.56 2.06
C GLU A 115 -0.57 25.27 2.41
N THR A 116 -1.47 25.31 1.43
CA THR A 116 -2.89 25.02 1.65
C THR A 116 -3.06 23.57 2.08
N GLN A 117 -2.40 22.65 1.37
CA GLN A 117 -2.34 21.23 1.72
C GLN A 117 -1.75 21.03 3.12
N ILE A 118 -0.55 21.61 3.36
CA ILE A 118 0.15 21.42 4.63
C ILE A 118 -0.69 21.95 5.81
N LYS A 119 -1.32 23.12 5.66
CA LYS A 119 -2.12 23.75 6.74
C LYS A 119 -3.45 23.06 7.00
N ALA A 120 -3.99 22.33 6.02
CA ALA A 120 -5.23 21.57 6.20
C ALA A 120 -5.05 20.38 7.14
N TYR A 121 -3.85 19.78 7.16
CA TYR A 121 -3.54 18.64 8.02
C TYR A 121 -2.97 19.10 9.36
N VAL A 122 -3.35 18.39 10.42
CA VAL A 122 -2.65 18.43 11.71
C VAL A 122 -1.56 17.37 11.68
N LEU A 123 -0.31 17.80 11.81
CA LEU A 123 0.81 16.85 11.95
C LEU A 123 0.87 16.33 13.38
N GLU A 124 1.00 15.04 13.54
CA GLU A 124 1.14 14.37 14.82
C GLU A 124 2.50 13.67 14.94
N GLU A 125 2.85 13.22 16.14
CA GLU A 125 4.06 12.45 16.34
C GLU A 125 4.01 11.15 15.55
N LYS A 126 5.16 10.78 14.97
CA LYS A 126 5.26 9.51 14.27
C LYS A 126 5.10 8.33 15.24
N LEU A 127 4.45 7.28 14.77
CA LEU A 127 4.23 6.06 15.54
C LEU A 127 5.58 5.47 16.01
N ASP A 128 5.63 5.00 17.25
CA ASP A 128 6.75 4.21 17.73
C ASP A 128 6.72 2.81 17.09
N MET A 129 7.53 2.65 16.05
CA MET A 129 7.69 1.41 15.28
C MET A 129 9.07 1.38 14.62
N GLU A 130 9.53 0.19 14.24
CA GLU A 130 10.71 0.07 13.40
C GLU A 130 10.38 0.49 11.95
N TYR A 131 11.03 1.54 11.46
CA TYR A 131 10.83 2.07 10.11
C TYR A 131 11.79 1.44 9.11
N ALA A 132 11.28 0.59 8.24
CA ALA A 132 12.08 -0.01 7.17
C ALA A 132 12.41 1.02 6.07
N PRO A 133 13.54 0.87 5.38
CA PRO A 133 13.88 1.68 4.20
C PRO A 133 12.80 1.56 3.11
N ARG A 134 12.50 2.66 2.40
CA ARG A 134 11.55 2.64 1.28
C ARG A 134 11.92 1.58 0.23
N LYS A 135 13.22 1.57 -0.15
CA LYS A 135 13.68 0.74 -1.25
C LYS A 135 13.71 -0.73 -0.87
N ILE A 136 13.10 -1.56 -1.71
CA ILE A 136 13.18 -3.02 -1.65
C ILE A 136 14.10 -3.47 -2.78
N ARG A 137 15.09 -4.30 -2.45
CA ARG A 137 16.00 -4.87 -3.46
C ARG A 137 15.52 -6.26 -3.84
N MET A 138 15.28 -6.46 -5.13
CA MET A 138 15.07 -7.80 -5.67
C MET A 138 16.42 -8.51 -5.75
N PRO A 139 16.61 -9.66 -5.08
CA PRO A 139 17.79 -10.50 -5.23
C PRO A 139 17.93 -11.01 -6.66
N LYS A 140 19.16 -11.41 -7.05
CA LYS A 140 19.43 -11.87 -8.42
C LYS A 140 19.02 -13.32 -8.68
N ASP A 141 18.93 -14.11 -7.62
CA ASP A 141 18.55 -15.51 -7.59
C ASP A 141 17.04 -15.63 -7.37
N TYR A 142 16.28 -15.29 -8.40
CA TYR A 142 14.83 -15.39 -8.40
C TYR A 142 14.32 -16.46 -9.38
N LYS A 143 13.12 -16.94 -9.14
CA LYS A 143 12.37 -17.77 -10.07
C LYS A 143 11.35 -16.88 -10.79
N GLU A 144 11.32 -16.97 -12.12
CA GLU A 144 10.29 -16.32 -12.94
C GLU A 144 9.07 -17.25 -13.10
N PHE A 145 7.89 -16.65 -13.03
CA PHE A 145 6.61 -17.37 -13.18
C PHE A 145 5.91 -16.94 -14.47
N PRO A 146 4.93 -17.74 -14.96
CA PRO A 146 4.16 -17.41 -16.15
C PRO A 146 3.52 -16.00 -16.02
N SER A 147 3.60 -15.25 -17.10
CA SER A 147 3.01 -13.92 -17.17
C SER A 147 1.48 -13.97 -17.19
N PHE A 148 0.87 -12.90 -16.72
CA PHE A 148 -0.59 -12.69 -16.80
C PHE A 148 -0.92 -11.26 -17.20
N GLN A 149 -2.16 -11.01 -17.60
CA GLN A 149 -2.62 -9.67 -18.00
C GLN A 149 -3.43 -9.00 -16.90
N VAL A 150 -3.25 -7.69 -16.80
CA VAL A 150 -4.12 -6.82 -16.00
C VAL A 150 -5.54 -6.85 -16.55
N LYS A 151 -6.53 -7.02 -15.68
CA LYS A 151 -7.97 -7.06 -15.99
C LYS A 151 -8.70 -5.89 -15.34
N VAL A 152 -9.92 -5.61 -15.83
CA VAL A 152 -10.75 -4.48 -15.37
C VAL A 152 -10.90 -4.42 -13.84
N HIS A 153 -11.07 -5.57 -13.18
CA HIS A 153 -11.25 -5.62 -11.71
C HIS A 153 -9.98 -5.30 -10.90
N HIS A 154 -8.83 -5.18 -11.54
CA HIS A 154 -7.59 -4.73 -10.91
C HIS A 154 -7.49 -3.20 -10.85
N LEU A 155 -8.32 -2.48 -11.64
CA LEU A 155 -8.16 -1.04 -11.83
C LEU A 155 -8.88 -0.23 -10.75
N ASP A 156 -8.30 0.91 -10.43
CA ASP A 156 -8.91 1.96 -9.63
C ASP A 156 -9.66 3.01 -10.51
N THR A 157 -10.13 4.06 -9.87
CA THR A 157 -10.84 5.18 -10.53
C THR A 157 -9.97 5.98 -11.50
N ASN A 158 -8.65 5.84 -11.43
CA ASN A 158 -7.68 6.49 -12.31
C ASN A 158 -7.29 5.60 -13.49
N HIS A 159 -7.96 4.46 -13.67
CA HIS A 159 -7.66 3.46 -14.70
C HIS A 159 -6.27 2.81 -14.59
N HIS A 160 -5.67 2.85 -13.40
CA HIS A 160 -4.42 2.16 -13.09
C HIS A 160 -4.68 0.99 -12.14
N VAL A 161 -3.77 0.03 -12.11
CA VAL A 161 -3.84 -1.05 -11.13
C VAL A 161 -3.79 -0.47 -9.72
N ASN A 162 -4.82 -0.78 -8.92
CA ASN A 162 -4.90 -0.35 -7.53
C ASN A 162 -3.72 -0.90 -6.71
N ASN A 163 -3.18 -0.10 -5.81
CA ASN A 163 -2.01 -0.46 -5.00
C ASN A 163 -2.18 -1.78 -4.23
N GLY A 164 -3.38 -2.02 -3.67
CA GLY A 164 -3.70 -3.27 -2.99
C GLY A 164 -3.74 -4.48 -3.93
N GLN A 165 -4.06 -4.28 -5.21
CA GLN A 165 -4.08 -5.36 -6.21
C GLN A 165 -2.67 -5.89 -6.50
N TYR A 166 -1.65 -5.02 -6.54
CA TYR A 166 -0.26 -5.50 -6.67
C TYR A 166 0.14 -6.40 -5.50
N VAL A 167 -0.30 -6.08 -4.29
CA VAL A 167 -0.02 -6.94 -3.11
C VAL A 167 -0.76 -8.27 -3.23
N LEU A 168 -2.03 -8.27 -3.67
CA LEU A 168 -2.78 -9.50 -3.94
C LEU A 168 -2.10 -10.36 -5.01
N MET A 169 -1.72 -9.77 -6.13
CA MET A 169 -1.00 -10.45 -7.20
C MET A 169 0.30 -11.07 -6.69
N ALA A 170 1.07 -10.34 -5.88
CA ALA A 170 2.30 -10.86 -5.30
C ALA A 170 2.05 -11.98 -4.29
N GLN A 171 0.96 -11.91 -3.52
CA GLN A 171 0.60 -12.91 -2.52
C GLN A 171 0.25 -14.27 -3.12
N GLU A 172 -0.17 -14.36 -4.38
CA GLU A 172 -0.40 -15.62 -5.12
C GLU A 172 0.87 -16.49 -5.28
N TYR A 173 2.05 -15.90 -5.05
CA TYR A 173 3.36 -16.56 -5.25
C TYR A 173 4.08 -16.93 -3.96
N ILE A 174 3.43 -16.79 -2.82
CA ILE A 174 3.93 -17.25 -1.52
C ILE A 174 3.05 -18.41 -1.00
N PRO A 175 3.54 -19.27 -0.09
CA PRO A 175 2.74 -20.36 0.45
C PRO A 175 1.42 -19.86 1.06
N ALA A 176 0.32 -20.57 0.81
CA ALA A 176 -1.01 -20.18 1.28
C ALA A 176 -1.14 -20.13 2.81
N ASP A 177 -0.32 -20.91 3.52
CA ASP A 177 -0.24 -20.96 4.97
C ASP A 177 0.81 -20.00 5.56
N PHE A 178 1.49 -19.23 4.72
CA PHE A 178 2.46 -18.25 5.17
C PHE A 178 1.78 -17.11 5.96
N ALA A 179 2.07 -17.04 7.24
CA ALA A 179 1.50 -16.04 8.14
C ALA A 179 2.26 -14.71 8.03
N VAL A 180 1.81 -13.82 7.15
CA VAL A 180 2.44 -12.51 6.96
C VAL A 180 2.37 -11.69 8.25
N LYS A 181 3.54 -11.39 8.84
CA LYS A 181 3.70 -10.50 10.00
C LYS A 181 4.09 -9.08 9.60
N GLN A 182 4.80 -8.95 8.50
CA GLN A 182 5.09 -7.67 7.89
C GLN A 182 4.99 -7.78 6.36
N MET A 183 4.37 -6.80 5.75
CA MET A 183 4.39 -6.57 4.32
C MET A 183 5.02 -5.22 4.03
N ARG A 184 5.91 -5.19 3.04
CA ARG A 184 6.44 -3.97 2.46
C ARG A 184 6.16 -3.96 0.97
N ALA A 185 5.75 -2.82 0.44
CA ALA A 185 5.60 -2.63 -0.99
C ALA A 185 6.30 -1.35 -1.43
N GLU A 186 7.02 -1.41 -2.55
CA GLU A 186 7.56 -0.26 -3.27
C GLU A 186 6.91 -0.22 -4.64
N TYR A 187 6.19 0.87 -4.94
CA TYR A 187 5.56 1.11 -6.24
C TYR A 187 6.47 1.99 -7.09
N LYS A 188 6.74 1.59 -8.33
CA LYS A 188 7.71 2.26 -9.22
C LYS A 188 7.08 2.81 -10.48
N SER A 189 6.22 2.04 -11.13
CA SER A 189 5.46 2.47 -12.28
C SER A 189 4.03 1.95 -12.23
N GLN A 190 3.18 2.46 -13.10
CA GLN A 190 1.76 2.13 -13.11
C GLN A 190 1.46 1.18 -14.28
N ALA A 191 0.82 0.04 -13.99
CA ALA A 191 0.25 -0.81 -15.00
C ALA A 191 -1.19 -0.37 -15.29
N VAL A 192 -1.61 -0.52 -16.54
CA VAL A 192 -2.95 -0.20 -17.04
C VAL A 192 -3.64 -1.47 -17.55
N LEU A 193 -4.88 -1.34 -18.01
CA LEU A 193 -5.62 -2.45 -18.63
C LEU A 193 -4.76 -3.12 -19.71
N ASP A 194 -4.82 -4.46 -19.74
CA ASP A 194 -4.09 -5.33 -20.66
C ASP A 194 -2.54 -5.29 -20.56
N SER A 195 -1.97 -4.49 -19.65
CA SER A 195 -0.55 -4.61 -19.33
C SER A 195 -0.21 -6.06 -18.96
N VAL A 196 0.93 -6.54 -19.44
CA VAL A 196 1.45 -7.87 -19.08
C VAL A 196 2.33 -7.75 -17.86
N ILE A 197 2.13 -8.64 -16.89
CA ILE A 197 2.93 -8.71 -15.67
C ILE A 197 3.67 -10.04 -15.64
N ILE A 198 4.98 -9.98 -15.39
CA ILE A 198 5.86 -11.13 -15.21
C ILE A 198 6.28 -11.16 -13.74
N PRO A 199 5.79 -12.12 -12.95
CA PRO A 199 6.20 -12.28 -11.56
C PRO A 199 7.58 -12.92 -11.43
N LYS A 200 8.41 -12.32 -10.59
CA LYS A 200 9.72 -12.86 -10.18
C LYS A 200 9.72 -13.01 -8.67
N VAL A 201 10.08 -14.19 -8.19
CA VAL A 201 9.99 -14.55 -6.77
C VAL A 201 11.35 -15.00 -6.26
N HIS A 202 11.78 -14.40 -5.18
CA HIS A 202 12.90 -14.85 -4.39
C HIS A 202 12.40 -15.29 -3.02
N GLU A 203 12.87 -16.45 -2.56
CA GLU A 203 12.60 -17.00 -1.25
C GLU A 203 13.91 -17.05 -0.45
N ASP A 204 13.94 -16.36 0.66
CA ASP A 204 14.98 -16.46 1.68
C ASP A 204 14.49 -17.38 2.78
N GLU A 205 14.73 -18.69 2.62
CA GLU A 205 14.30 -19.73 3.55
C GLU A 205 14.90 -19.54 4.96
N GLU A 206 16.13 -19.02 5.05
CA GLU A 206 16.81 -18.83 6.32
C GLU A 206 16.13 -17.76 7.19
N ASN A 207 15.65 -16.70 6.56
CA ASN A 207 15.00 -15.58 7.26
C ASN A 207 13.47 -15.62 7.15
N GLY A 208 12.89 -16.56 6.39
CA GLY A 208 11.46 -16.65 6.16
C GLY A 208 10.90 -15.42 5.42
N ILE A 209 11.62 -14.96 4.37
CA ILE A 209 11.25 -13.77 3.61
C ILE A 209 10.95 -14.15 2.17
N TYR A 210 9.81 -13.68 1.66
CA TYR A 210 9.49 -13.73 0.24
C TYR A 210 9.56 -12.34 -0.37
N THR A 211 10.28 -12.20 -1.48
CA THR A 211 10.33 -10.96 -2.27
C THR A 211 9.77 -11.24 -3.66
N VAL A 212 8.71 -10.54 -4.02
CA VAL A 212 8.04 -10.68 -5.31
C VAL A 212 8.15 -9.37 -6.09
N SER A 213 8.78 -9.41 -7.27
CA SER A 213 8.78 -8.31 -8.23
C SER A 213 7.74 -8.58 -9.31
N LEU A 214 6.96 -7.58 -9.65
CA LEU A 214 5.95 -7.60 -10.71
C LEU A 214 6.46 -6.68 -11.82
N ASP A 215 6.99 -7.29 -12.88
CA ASP A 215 7.71 -6.58 -13.94
C ASP A 215 6.93 -6.59 -15.26
N SER A 216 7.18 -5.60 -16.13
CA SER A 216 6.73 -5.61 -17.52
C SER A 216 7.62 -6.52 -18.38
N PRO A 217 7.18 -6.91 -19.60
CA PRO A 217 8.02 -7.63 -20.57
C PRO A 217 9.28 -6.86 -20.98
N ASP A 218 9.25 -5.53 -20.89
CA ASP A 218 10.39 -4.67 -21.23
C ASP A 218 11.37 -4.52 -20.06
N GLY A 219 11.10 -5.19 -18.93
CA GLY A 219 11.95 -5.19 -17.75
C GLY A 219 11.73 -3.99 -16.81
N GLU A 220 10.72 -3.17 -17.04
CA GLU A 220 10.31 -2.15 -16.09
C GLU A 220 9.56 -2.80 -14.91
N THR A 221 9.91 -2.41 -13.70
CA THR A 221 9.24 -2.92 -12.49
C THR A 221 8.02 -2.05 -12.16
N TYR A 222 6.84 -2.65 -12.05
CA TYR A 222 5.64 -1.98 -11.54
C TYR A 222 5.68 -1.88 -10.02
N ALA A 223 5.86 -3.00 -9.34
CA ALA A 223 5.94 -3.05 -7.89
C ALA A 223 6.88 -4.15 -7.40
N ILE A 224 7.46 -3.95 -6.22
CA ILE A 224 8.16 -5.00 -5.47
C ILE A 224 7.47 -5.13 -4.12
N VAL A 225 7.11 -6.35 -3.74
CA VAL A 225 6.47 -6.66 -2.47
C VAL A 225 7.33 -7.66 -1.69
N GLU A 226 7.59 -7.37 -0.43
CA GLU A 226 8.31 -8.23 0.51
C GLU A 226 7.36 -8.66 1.61
N PHE A 227 7.32 -9.95 1.89
CA PHE A 227 6.53 -10.57 2.96
C PHE A 227 7.46 -11.23 3.99
N ARG A 228 7.15 -11.01 5.28
CA ARG A 228 7.84 -11.61 6.44
C ARG A 228 6.82 -12.16 7.43
#